data_4fd63c8190bda2f5016a3b81257b44a0
#
_entry.id   4fd63c8190bda2f5016a3b81257b44a0
#
_cell.length_a   1.000
_cell.length_b   1.000
_cell.length_c   1.000
_cell.angle_alpha   90.00
_cell.angle_beta   90.00
_cell.angle_gamma   90.00
#
_symmetry.space_group_name_H-M   'P 1'
#
loop_
_entity.id
_entity.type
_entity.pdbx_description
1 polymer ?
#
loop_
_entity_poly.entity_id
_entity_poly.type
_entity_poly.pdbx_seq_one_letter_code
_entity_poly.pdbx_strand_id
1 'polypeptide(L)'
;DEGALKGCVAALGDPYTEYIPKDEMEDYKNNLMGNYVGIGIYMAQNSKDNTIVVLSPIKYSPAEEAGILPGDIIKKINGVEYTGEDMTAAANNIKGEEGSTVTLEIQRGQEIKTFEIKRKKITTNPIISEKLDNNIGYLEVTSFDEDTAENFKSKYEELKSQGITSLIIDLRNNGGGLVEQALKIADYIVPKGKDLLVTVDKNKKEKVEKAEEDVLIDMPIVVLVNKNSASSSEILAGALKDLNEATIVGTTTYGKGVIQQLLSLRSGAGLKVTVEEYYTPNRTKINGVGIEPNEKVELPETVSNPLLVQRDEDTQLQKAIEILK
;
A
#
# COMPACT_ATOMS: atom_id res chain seq x y z
N ASP A 1 11.60 -6.83 30.61
CA ASP A 1 12.57 -7.46 29.69
C ASP A 1 12.35 -7.08 28.22
N GLU A 2 11.11 -6.95 27.72
CA GLU A 2 10.83 -6.59 26.34
C GLU A 2 11.28 -5.18 25.97
N GLY A 3 11.11 -4.19 26.87
CA GLY A 3 11.61 -2.84 26.67
C GLY A 3 13.14 -2.78 26.48
N ALA A 4 13.87 -3.65 27.18
CA ALA A 4 15.31 -3.76 27.01
C ALA A 4 15.67 -4.35 25.64
N LEU A 5 14.93 -5.36 25.16
CA LEU A 5 15.13 -5.94 23.83
C LEU A 5 14.80 -4.95 22.72
N LYS A 6 13.66 -4.25 22.82
CA LYS A 6 13.30 -3.15 21.90
C LYS A 6 14.40 -2.08 21.88
N GLY A 7 14.91 -1.68 23.06
CA GLY A 7 16.00 -0.69 23.18
C GLY A 7 17.33 -1.16 22.57
N CYS A 8 17.70 -2.43 22.78
CA CYS A 8 18.91 -3.01 22.17
C CYS A 8 18.83 -3.03 20.65
N VAL A 9 17.67 -3.38 20.09
CA VAL A 9 17.48 -3.40 18.64
C VAL A 9 17.47 -1.98 18.07
N ALA A 10 16.80 -1.04 18.73
CA ALA A 10 16.79 0.37 18.31
C ALA A 10 18.20 1.01 18.31
N ALA A 11 19.09 0.56 19.21
CA ALA A 11 20.48 1.02 19.28
C ALA A 11 21.33 0.65 18.05
N LEU A 12 20.84 -0.25 17.18
CA LEU A 12 21.51 -0.57 15.90
C LEU A 12 21.44 0.59 14.90
N GLY A 13 20.53 1.58 15.11
CA GLY A 13 20.42 2.77 14.28
C GLY A 13 19.75 2.54 12.92
N ASP A 14 19.22 1.34 12.68
CA ASP A 14 18.41 1.04 11.49
C ASP A 14 16.93 1.21 11.82
N PRO A 15 16.21 2.16 11.18
CA PRO A 15 14.81 2.44 11.49
C PRO A 15 13.84 1.31 11.09
N TYR A 16 14.32 0.34 10.33
CA TYR A 16 13.51 -0.77 9.80
C TYR A 16 13.72 -2.08 10.54
N THR A 17 14.84 -2.19 11.32
CA THR A 17 15.11 -3.35 12.16
C THR A 17 14.34 -3.23 13.48
N GLU A 18 13.53 -4.26 13.79
CA GLU A 18 12.56 -4.20 14.87
C GLU A 18 12.45 -5.54 15.60
N TYR A 19 12.36 -5.49 16.94
CA TYR A 19 11.99 -6.63 17.77
C TYR A 19 10.45 -6.68 17.88
N ILE A 20 9.86 -7.82 17.54
CA ILE A 20 8.42 -8.06 17.58
C ILE A 20 8.14 -9.01 18.75
N PRO A 21 7.41 -8.58 19.80
CA PRO A 21 7.00 -9.44 20.90
C PRO A 21 6.22 -10.67 20.43
N LYS A 22 6.24 -11.73 21.26
CA LYS A 22 5.58 -12.99 20.93
C LYS A 22 4.08 -12.83 20.69
N ASP A 23 3.42 -12.02 21.50
CA ASP A 23 1.99 -11.73 21.43
C ASP A 23 1.61 -10.86 20.21
N GLU A 24 2.56 -10.09 19.67
CA GLU A 24 2.38 -9.29 18.46
C GLU A 24 2.71 -10.06 17.15
N MET A 25 3.35 -11.24 17.23
CA MET A 25 3.88 -11.95 16.06
C MET A 25 2.80 -12.48 15.12
N GLU A 26 1.68 -12.94 15.64
CA GLU A 26 0.58 -13.46 14.82
C GLU A 26 -0.10 -12.34 14.07
N ASP A 27 -0.37 -11.23 14.75
CA ASP A 27 -0.94 -10.03 14.13
C ASP A 27 0.00 -9.45 13.06
N TYR A 28 1.30 -9.44 13.34
CA TYR A 28 2.30 -8.98 12.37
C TYR A 28 2.27 -9.84 11.09
N LYS A 29 2.24 -11.17 11.21
CA LYS A 29 2.15 -12.08 10.06
C LYS A 29 0.84 -11.90 9.30
N ASN A 30 -0.27 -11.81 10.02
CA ASN A 30 -1.58 -11.60 9.41
C ASN A 30 -1.64 -10.28 8.63
N ASN A 31 -1.06 -9.22 9.16
CA ASN A 31 -0.97 -7.94 8.46
C ASN A 31 -0.12 -8.02 7.17
N LEU A 32 0.99 -8.78 7.18
CA LEU A 32 1.82 -8.99 5.97
C LEU A 32 1.06 -9.78 4.89
N MET A 33 0.16 -10.67 5.27
CA MET A 33 -0.64 -11.48 4.35
C MET A 33 -1.92 -10.77 3.88
N GLY A 34 -2.13 -9.49 4.26
CA GLY A 34 -3.37 -8.78 3.96
C GLY A 34 -4.58 -9.27 4.73
N ASN A 35 -4.35 -10.13 5.72
CA ASN A 35 -5.39 -10.70 6.58
C ASN A 35 -5.34 -10.01 7.94
N TYR A 36 -6.41 -9.37 8.35
CA TYR A 36 -6.53 -8.85 9.70
C TYR A 36 -7.94 -9.07 10.25
N VAL A 37 -8.04 -9.17 11.57
CA VAL A 37 -9.34 -9.26 12.23
C VAL A 37 -9.74 -7.88 12.72
N GLY A 38 -10.88 -7.40 12.21
CA GLY A 38 -11.37 -6.07 12.49
C GLY A 38 -12.77 -5.86 11.95
N ILE A 39 -13.11 -4.62 11.63
CA ILE A 39 -14.42 -4.27 11.10
C ILE A 39 -14.41 -3.91 9.62
N GLY A 40 -13.23 -3.70 8.99
CA GLY A 40 -13.10 -3.39 7.58
C GLY A 40 -13.44 -1.94 7.23
N ILE A 41 -12.59 -1.01 7.65
CA ILE A 41 -12.65 0.41 7.25
C ILE A 41 -11.29 0.91 6.81
N TYR A 42 -11.29 1.76 5.80
CA TYR A 42 -10.19 2.66 5.52
C TYR A 42 -10.42 3.96 6.27
N MET A 43 -9.42 4.46 6.96
CA MET A 43 -9.51 5.71 7.73
C MET A 43 -8.25 6.54 7.57
N ALA A 44 -8.38 7.85 7.71
CA ALA A 44 -7.28 8.80 7.62
C ALA A 44 -7.40 9.91 8.66
N GLN A 45 -6.27 10.54 8.96
CA GLN A 45 -6.25 11.78 9.72
C GLN A 45 -6.71 12.95 8.82
N ASN A 46 -7.66 13.74 9.30
CA ASN A 46 -7.95 15.04 8.73
C ASN A 46 -7.00 16.08 9.35
N SER A 47 -6.07 16.59 8.56
CA SER A 47 -5.06 17.54 9.04
C SER A 47 -5.60 18.93 9.43
N LYS A 48 -6.84 19.26 9.02
CA LYS A 48 -7.45 20.58 9.32
C LYS A 48 -7.98 20.67 10.74
N ASP A 49 -8.55 19.60 11.25
CA ASP A 49 -9.22 19.55 12.57
C ASP A 49 -8.71 18.41 13.45
N ASN A 50 -7.67 17.69 13.01
CA ASN A 50 -7.05 16.58 13.73
C ASN A 50 -8.02 15.46 14.10
N THR A 51 -9.02 15.20 13.26
CA THR A 51 -9.99 14.11 13.47
C THR A 51 -9.59 12.85 12.70
N ILE A 52 -10.15 11.70 13.10
CA ILE A 52 -10.06 10.44 12.36
C ILE A 52 -11.31 10.30 11.50
N VAL A 53 -11.14 10.30 10.18
CA VAL A 53 -12.24 10.21 9.21
C VAL A 53 -12.24 8.85 8.54
N VAL A 54 -13.42 8.24 8.43
CA VAL A 54 -13.63 7.06 7.60
C VAL A 54 -13.60 7.48 6.13
N LEU A 55 -12.62 6.95 5.37
CA LEU A 55 -12.53 7.14 3.92
C LEU A 55 -13.60 6.33 3.22
N SER A 56 -13.68 5.04 3.56
CA SER A 56 -14.73 4.14 3.11
C SER A 56 -14.77 2.87 3.97
N PRO A 57 -15.93 2.23 4.15
CA PRO A 57 -15.98 0.83 4.55
C PRO A 57 -15.50 -0.06 3.40
N ILE A 58 -14.93 -1.20 3.73
CA ILE A 58 -14.58 -2.25 2.77
C ILE A 58 -15.86 -2.98 2.40
N LYS A 59 -16.04 -3.26 1.11
CA LYS A 59 -17.23 -3.94 0.61
C LYS A 59 -17.41 -5.32 1.26
N TYR A 60 -18.63 -5.60 1.69
CA TYR A 60 -19.01 -6.82 2.43
C TYR A 60 -18.34 -6.97 3.81
N SER A 61 -17.80 -5.89 4.35
CA SER A 61 -17.22 -5.88 5.70
C SER A 61 -18.27 -5.68 6.79
N PRO A 62 -17.95 -6.02 8.06
CA PRO A 62 -18.82 -5.72 9.20
C PRO A 62 -19.18 -4.24 9.34
N ALA A 63 -18.27 -3.33 8.97
CA ALA A 63 -18.52 -1.90 9.00
C ALA A 63 -19.56 -1.47 7.96
N GLU A 64 -19.48 -1.99 6.73
CA GLU A 64 -20.49 -1.74 5.69
C GLU A 64 -21.85 -2.30 6.12
N GLU A 65 -21.88 -3.55 6.61
CA GLU A 65 -23.10 -4.20 7.11
C GLU A 65 -23.74 -3.39 8.27
N ALA A 66 -22.93 -2.77 9.13
CA ALA A 66 -23.38 -1.92 10.21
C ALA A 66 -23.85 -0.52 9.76
N GLY A 67 -23.58 -0.13 8.51
CA GLY A 67 -23.98 1.17 7.96
C GLY A 67 -23.00 2.31 8.26
N ILE A 68 -21.72 2.02 8.46
CA ILE A 68 -20.64 3.01 8.46
C ILE A 68 -20.54 3.60 7.05
N LEU A 69 -20.35 4.91 6.94
CA LEU A 69 -20.32 5.63 5.66
C LEU A 69 -19.01 6.43 5.50
N PRO A 70 -18.61 6.71 4.25
CA PRO A 70 -17.55 7.67 3.97
C PRO A 70 -17.87 9.05 4.60
N GLY A 71 -16.84 9.67 5.19
CA GLY A 71 -16.98 10.96 5.88
C GLY A 71 -17.42 10.88 7.33
N ASP A 72 -17.72 9.70 7.88
CA ASP A 72 -17.94 9.50 9.30
C ASP A 72 -16.68 9.85 10.09
N ILE A 73 -16.80 10.60 11.20
CA ILE A 73 -15.69 10.96 12.07
C ILE A 73 -15.72 10.05 13.31
N ILE A 74 -14.67 9.30 13.53
CA ILE A 74 -14.53 8.44 14.71
C ILE A 74 -14.15 9.31 15.90
N LYS A 75 -15.02 9.35 16.91
CA LYS A 75 -14.83 10.11 18.17
C LYS A 75 -14.32 9.23 19.28
N LYS A 76 -14.91 8.03 19.43
CA LYS A 76 -14.52 7.08 20.48
C LYS A 76 -14.50 5.65 19.94
N ILE A 77 -13.58 4.87 20.49
CA ILE A 77 -13.48 3.42 20.30
C ILE A 77 -13.50 2.78 21.69
N ASN A 78 -14.49 1.92 21.94
CA ASN A 78 -14.71 1.29 23.26
C ASN A 78 -14.77 2.31 24.41
N GLY A 79 -15.36 3.49 24.16
CA GLY A 79 -15.52 4.56 25.15
C GLY A 79 -14.29 5.47 25.32
N VAL A 80 -13.17 5.17 24.70
CA VAL A 80 -11.94 5.99 24.73
C VAL A 80 -11.93 6.95 23.54
N GLU A 81 -11.61 8.23 23.78
CA GLU A 81 -11.49 9.25 22.74
C GLU A 81 -10.16 9.09 21.96
N TYR A 82 -10.23 9.34 20.66
CA TYR A 82 -9.08 9.32 19.74
C TYR A 82 -9.08 10.55 18.84
N THR A 83 -7.89 11.04 18.54
CA THR A 83 -7.65 12.13 17.59
C THR A 83 -6.83 11.63 16.40
N GLY A 84 -6.62 12.47 15.39
CA GLY A 84 -5.78 12.10 14.24
C GLY A 84 -4.33 11.76 14.61
N GLU A 85 -3.81 12.27 15.72
CA GLU A 85 -2.47 11.91 16.22
C GLU A 85 -2.43 10.46 16.75
N ASP A 86 -3.59 9.91 17.13
CA ASP A 86 -3.71 8.58 17.71
C ASP A 86 -4.03 7.48 16.67
N MET A 87 -3.87 7.74 15.38
CA MET A 87 -4.28 6.84 14.28
C MET A 87 -3.87 5.38 14.49
N THR A 88 -2.61 5.16 14.88
CA THR A 88 -2.09 3.80 15.11
C THR A 88 -2.79 3.13 16.30
N ALA A 89 -2.95 3.85 17.41
CA ALA A 89 -3.64 3.34 18.59
C ALA A 89 -5.12 3.09 18.31
N ALA A 90 -5.79 3.97 17.56
CA ALA A 90 -7.16 3.79 17.11
C ALA A 90 -7.31 2.53 16.24
N ALA A 91 -6.42 2.35 15.25
CA ALA A 91 -6.43 1.17 14.39
C ALA A 91 -6.25 -0.12 15.19
N ASN A 92 -5.31 -0.15 16.14
CA ASN A 92 -5.07 -1.31 16.99
C ASN A 92 -6.27 -1.64 17.90
N ASN A 93 -7.02 -0.64 18.37
CA ASN A 93 -8.21 -0.86 19.19
C ASN A 93 -9.46 -1.24 18.37
N ILE A 94 -9.49 -0.91 17.07
CA ILE A 94 -10.52 -1.38 16.14
C ILE A 94 -10.28 -2.85 15.77
N LYS A 95 -9.02 -3.26 15.61
CA LYS A 95 -8.62 -4.67 15.47
C LYS A 95 -8.86 -5.43 16.78
N GLY A 96 -8.80 -6.74 16.74
CA GLY A 96 -8.91 -7.60 17.91
C GLY A 96 -9.34 -9.01 17.56
N GLU A 97 -9.67 -9.84 18.54
CA GLU A 97 -10.07 -11.23 18.35
C GLU A 97 -11.32 -11.38 17.49
N GLU A 98 -11.31 -12.38 16.60
CA GLU A 98 -12.47 -12.67 15.74
C GLU A 98 -13.70 -13.02 16.58
N GLY A 99 -14.84 -12.44 16.18
CA GLY A 99 -16.11 -12.59 16.90
C GLY A 99 -16.28 -11.67 18.11
N SER A 100 -15.21 -10.99 18.57
CA SER A 100 -15.33 -9.95 19.59
C SER A 100 -16.03 -8.71 19.04
N THR A 101 -16.57 -7.86 19.90
CA THR A 101 -17.29 -6.64 19.52
C THR A 101 -16.42 -5.41 19.79
N VAL A 102 -16.43 -4.45 18.86
CA VAL A 102 -15.93 -3.09 19.09
C VAL A 102 -17.10 -2.12 19.04
N THR A 103 -17.10 -1.15 19.95
CA THR A 103 -18.07 -0.05 19.98
C THR A 103 -17.44 1.20 19.41
N LEU A 104 -18.01 1.76 18.34
CA LEU A 104 -17.60 3.03 17.76
C LEU A 104 -18.64 4.10 18.06
N GLU A 105 -18.20 5.24 18.61
CA GLU A 105 -18.99 6.48 18.63
C GLU A 105 -18.48 7.35 17.48
N ILE A 106 -19.35 7.62 16.54
CA ILE A 106 -19.01 8.42 15.35
C ILE A 106 -19.89 9.65 15.24
N GLN A 107 -19.32 10.71 14.67
CA GLN A 107 -20.04 11.90 14.29
C GLN A 107 -20.34 11.86 12.79
N ARG A 108 -21.61 11.94 12.43
CA ARG A 108 -22.11 12.05 11.04
C ARG A 108 -22.86 13.36 10.88
N GLY A 109 -22.20 14.35 10.29
CA GLY A 109 -22.72 15.72 10.29
C GLY A 109 -22.79 16.28 11.72
N GLN A 110 -24.00 16.57 12.19
CA GLN A 110 -24.23 17.06 13.57
C GLN A 110 -24.69 15.95 14.53
N GLU A 111 -24.92 14.75 14.05
CA GLU A 111 -25.41 13.65 14.86
C GLU A 111 -24.25 12.78 15.38
N ILE A 112 -24.38 12.34 16.65
CA ILE A 112 -23.52 11.29 17.21
C ILE A 112 -24.27 9.97 17.14
N LYS A 113 -23.62 8.96 16.59
CA LYS A 113 -24.16 7.60 16.43
C LYS A 113 -23.22 6.60 17.07
N THR A 114 -23.80 5.58 17.69
CA THR A 114 -23.03 4.49 18.28
C THR A 114 -23.28 3.21 17.48
N PHE A 115 -22.20 2.51 17.14
CA PHE A 115 -22.23 1.25 16.40
C PHE A 115 -21.52 0.18 17.22
N GLU A 116 -22.17 -0.96 17.41
CA GLU A 116 -21.58 -2.17 17.97
C GLU A 116 -21.31 -3.12 16.81
N ILE A 117 -20.04 -3.37 16.50
CA ILE A 117 -19.64 -4.10 15.30
C ILE A 117 -18.83 -5.31 15.71
N LYS A 118 -19.26 -6.50 15.27
CA LYS A 118 -18.51 -7.74 15.47
C LYS A 118 -17.31 -7.78 14.53
N ARG A 119 -16.13 -8.02 15.11
CA ARG A 119 -14.91 -8.22 14.31
C ARG A 119 -14.99 -9.54 13.56
N LYS A 120 -14.61 -9.49 12.30
CA LYS A 120 -14.44 -10.67 11.42
C LYS A 120 -13.06 -10.63 10.80
N LYS A 121 -12.61 -11.76 10.28
CA LYS A 121 -11.46 -11.77 9.38
C LYS A 121 -11.82 -10.94 8.14
N ILE A 122 -11.03 -9.92 7.86
CA ILE A 122 -11.17 -9.04 6.70
C ILE A 122 -10.15 -9.50 5.66
N THR A 123 -10.62 -9.89 4.52
CA THR A 123 -9.76 -10.09 3.35
C THR A 123 -9.93 -8.85 2.48
N THR A 124 -8.88 -8.07 2.35
CA THR A 124 -8.88 -6.91 1.46
C THR A 124 -8.62 -7.37 0.04
N ASN A 125 -9.35 -6.81 -0.93
CA ASN A 125 -8.89 -6.88 -2.32
C ASN A 125 -7.97 -5.67 -2.54
N PRO A 126 -6.67 -5.88 -2.69
CA PRO A 126 -5.72 -4.78 -2.84
C PRO A 126 -5.81 -4.08 -4.20
N ILE A 127 -6.71 -4.51 -5.08
CA ILE A 127 -6.87 -3.97 -6.43
C ILE A 127 -8.24 -3.33 -6.59
N ILE A 128 -8.25 -2.03 -6.84
CA ILE A 128 -9.43 -1.28 -7.29
C ILE A 128 -9.32 -1.12 -8.81
N SER A 129 -10.36 -1.46 -9.55
CA SER A 129 -10.35 -1.42 -11.01
C SER A 129 -11.52 -0.63 -11.56
N GLU A 130 -11.26 0.15 -12.61
CA GLU A 130 -12.26 0.91 -13.32
C GLU A 130 -11.87 1.10 -14.78
N LYS A 131 -12.88 1.10 -15.68
CA LYS A 131 -12.68 1.58 -17.04
C LYS A 131 -13.00 3.06 -17.12
N LEU A 132 -12.01 3.87 -17.46
CA LEU A 132 -12.15 5.30 -17.72
C LEU A 132 -12.59 5.55 -19.16
N ASP A 133 -12.87 6.83 -19.47
CA ASP A 133 -13.07 7.28 -20.85
C ASP A 133 -11.85 6.98 -21.74
N ASN A 134 -12.02 7.04 -23.04
CA ASN A 134 -10.98 6.78 -24.04
C ASN A 134 -10.40 5.36 -23.99
N ASN A 135 -11.15 4.38 -23.48
CA ASN A 135 -10.72 2.99 -23.32
C ASN A 135 -9.46 2.83 -22.48
N ILE A 136 -9.27 3.68 -21.48
CA ILE A 136 -8.18 3.58 -20.53
C ILE A 136 -8.63 2.68 -19.36
N GLY A 137 -7.86 1.64 -19.06
CA GLY A 137 -7.99 0.87 -17.83
C GLY A 137 -7.33 1.60 -16.66
N TYR A 138 -7.92 1.55 -15.48
CA TYR A 138 -7.34 2.08 -14.25
C TYR A 138 -7.30 0.95 -13.22
N LEU A 139 -6.12 0.71 -12.67
CA LEU A 139 -5.86 -0.26 -11.61
C LEU A 139 -5.11 0.44 -10.48
N GLU A 140 -5.77 0.67 -9.34
CA GLU A 140 -5.12 1.11 -8.13
C GLU A 140 -4.67 -0.12 -7.34
N VAL A 141 -3.39 -0.15 -6.98
CA VAL A 141 -2.78 -1.17 -6.12
C VAL A 141 -2.57 -0.55 -4.75
N THR A 142 -3.40 -0.91 -3.78
CA THR A 142 -3.39 -0.29 -2.44
C THR A 142 -2.33 -0.89 -1.51
N SER A 143 -1.96 -2.17 -1.73
CA SER A 143 -0.92 -2.91 -1.00
C SER A 143 -0.40 -4.07 -1.85
N PHE A 144 0.72 -4.67 -1.43
CA PHE A 144 1.25 -5.91 -2.02
C PHE A 144 1.09 -7.07 -1.03
N ASP A 145 -0.13 -7.58 -0.92
CA ASP A 145 -0.52 -8.70 -0.09
C ASP A 145 -0.34 -10.04 -0.86
N GLU A 146 -0.61 -11.18 -0.23
CA GLU A 146 -0.35 -12.51 -0.77
C GLU A 146 -0.98 -12.78 -2.16
N ASP A 147 -2.18 -12.23 -2.42
CA ASP A 147 -2.95 -12.47 -3.65
C ASP A 147 -2.94 -11.27 -4.63
N THR A 148 -2.12 -10.24 -4.38
CA THR A 148 -2.17 -8.97 -5.13
C THR A 148 -1.94 -9.18 -6.63
N ALA A 149 -0.94 -9.95 -7.01
CA ALA A 149 -0.61 -10.17 -8.42
C ALA A 149 -1.70 -10.94 -9.17
N GLU A 150 -2.31 -11.94 -8.53
CA GLU A 150 -3.41 -12.70 -9.11
C GLU A 150 -4.66 -11.84 -9.26
N ASN A 151 -5.02 -11.05 -8.24
CA ASN A 151 -6.11 -10.08 -8.31
C ASN A 151 -5.86 -9.02 -9.39
N PHE A 152 -4.62 -8.52 -9.50
CA PHE A 152 -4.21 -7.57 -10.55
C PHE A 152 -4.45 -8.16 -11.94
N LYS A 153 -3.96 -9.39 -12.19
CA LYS A 153 -4.17 -10.12 -13.45
C LYS A 153 -5.64 -10.29 -13.76
N SER A 154 -6.44 -10.76 -12.79
CA SER A 154 -7.88 -10.97 -12.96
C SER A 154 -8.60 -9.67 -13.33
N LYS A 155 -8.27 -8.56 -12.66
CA LYS A 155 -8.88 -7.25 -12.92
C LYS A 155 -8.41 -6.65 -14.25
N TYR A 156 -7.16 -6.87 -14.63
CA TYR A 156 -6.68 -6.51 -15.96
C TYR A 156 -7.43 -7.27 -17.05
N GLU A 157 -7.60 -8.58 -16.92
CA GLU A 157 -8.34 -9.41 -17.90
C GLU A 157 -9.79 -8.97 -18.03
N GLU A 158 -10.44 -8.61 -16.91
CA GLU A 158 -11.79 -8.03 -16.89
C GLU A 158 -11.84 -6.73 -17.71
N LEU A 159 -10.92 -5.79 -17.46
CA LEU A 159 -10.82 -4.52 -18.18
C LEU A 159 -10.49 -4.74 -19.68
N LYS A 160 -9.59 -5.69 -19.99
CA LYS A 160 -9.24 -6.06 -21.36
C LYS A 160 -10.46 -6.57 -22.14
N SER A 161 -11.31 -7.37 -21.50
CA SER A 161 -12.56 -7.84 -22.09
C SER A 161 -13.56 -6.70 -22.41
N GLN A 162 -13.43 -5.58 -21.67
CA GLN A 162 -14.21 -4.35 -21.91
C GLN A 162 -13.59 -3.45 -22.99
N GLY A 163 -12.46 -3.86 -23.61
CA GLY A 163 -11.84 -3.19 -24.74
C GLY A 163 -10.96 -2.01 -24.36
N ILE A 164 -10.23 -2.07 -23.25
CA ILE A 164 -9.20 -1.06 -22.95
C ILE A 164 -8.05 -1.17 -23.95
N THR A 165 -7.40 -0.03 -24.24
CA THR A 165 -6.25 0.08 -25.16
C THR A 165 -5.00 0.64 -24.48
N SER A 166 -5.11 1.10 -23.25
CA SER A 166 -4.02 1.59 -22.42
C SER A 166 -4.35 1.41 -20.94
N LEU A 167 -3.36 1.52 -20.06
CA LEU A 167 -3.49 1.21 -18.64
C LEU A 167 -2.85 2.29 -17.77
N ILE A 168 -3.55 2.68 -16.71
CA ILE A 168 -3.00 3.43 -15.57
C ILE A 168 -2.87 2.47 -14.40
N ILE A 169 -1.67 2.39 -13.82
CA ILE A 169 -1.41 1.68 -12.56
C ILE A 169 -1.18 2.74 -11.49
N ASP A 170 -2.04 2.82 -10.50
CA ASP A 170 -1.91 3.79 -9.42
C ASP A 170 -1.28 3.16 -8.19
N LEU A 171 -0.07 3.60 -7.86
CA LEU A 171 0.71 3.19 -6.69
C LEU A 171 0.78 4.31 -5.64
N ARG A 172 0.03 5.38 -5.79
CA ARG A 172 0.01 6.48 -4.83
C ARG A 172 -0.49 5.98 -3.48
N ASN A 173 0.17 6.44 -2.42
CA ASN A 173 -0.13 6.05 -1.03
C ASN A 173 0.04 4.54 -0.71
N ASN A 174 0.63 3.77 -1.60
CA ASN A 174 0.96 2.37 -1.36
C ASN A 174 2.35 2.25 -0.73
N GLY A 175 2.42 1.92 0.55
CA GLY A 175 3.67 1.74 1.32
C GLY A 175 4.47 0.48 0.98
N GLY A 176 4.00 -0.34 0.02
CA GLY A 176 4.65 -1.59 -0.38
C GLY A 176 3.94 -2.84 0.16
N GLY A 177 4.71 -3.82 0.51
CA GLY A 177 4.29 -5.15 0.95
C GLY A 177 5.25 -6.24 0.48
N LEU A 178 4.72 -7.37 0.03
CA LEU A 178 5.50 -8.52 -0.42
C LEU A 178 6.22 -8.22 -1.76
N VAL A 179 7.55 -8.30 -1.75
CA VAL A 179 8.40 -8.03 -2.93
C VAL A 179 8.04 -8.96 -4.09
N GLU A 180 7.76 -10.22 -3.80
CA GLU A 180 7.39 -11.20 -4.82
C GLU A 180 6.13 -10.82 -5.60
N GLN A 181 5.19 -10.12 -4.98
CA GLN A 181 3.96 -9.69 -5.65
C GLN A 181 4.24 -8.54 -6.64
N ALA A 182 5.11 -7.60 -6.27
CA ALA A 182 5.55 -6.55 -7.19
C ALA A 182 6.34 -7.11 -8.37
N LEU A 183 7.21 -8.10 -8.12
CA LEU A 183 7.95 -8.78 -9.18
C LEU A 183 7.03 -9.56 -10.13
N LYS A 184 6.00 -10.24 -9.62
CA LYS A 184 5.00 -10.92 -10.46
C LYS A 184 4.20 -9.94 -11.32
N ILE A 185 3.83 -8.76 -10.79
CA ILE A 185 3.15 -7.74 -11.59
C ILE A 185 4.09 -7.18 -12.66
N ALA A 186 5.36 -6.94 -12.32
CA ALA A 186 6.36 -6.53 -13.30
C ALA A 186 6.56 -7.59 -14.39
N ASP A 187 6.54 -8.87 -14.04
CA ASP A 187 6.68 -10.00 -14.97
C ASP A 187 5.51 -10.11 -15.98
N TYR A 188 4.32 -9.63 -15.64
CA TYR A 188 3.21 -9.52 -16.60
C TYR A 188 3.44 -8.48 -17.69
N ILE A 189 4.37 -7.55 -17.50
CA ILE A 189 4.59 -6.38 -18.36
C ILE A 189 5.93 -6.46 -19.08
N VAL A 190 6.97 -6.88 -18.37
CA VAL A 190 8.35 -6.83 -18.84
C VAL A 190 8.71 -8.06 -19.68
N PRO A 191 9.41 -7.90 -20.83
CA PRO A 191 9.83 -9.03 -21.63
C PRO A 191 10.73 -10.01 -20.88
N LYS A 192 10.46 -11.31 -21.06
CA LYS A 192 11.19 -12.42 -20.47
C LYS A 192 12.71 -12.26 -20.55
N GLY A 193 13.38 -12.55 -19.45
CA GLY A 193 14.84 -12.51 -19.32
C GLY A 193 15.44 -11.14 -18.97
N LYS A 194 14.64 -10.09 -18.94
CA LYS A 194 15.06 -8.77 -18.47
C LYS A 194 15.21 -8.75 -16.95
N ASP A 195 16.18 -7.99 -16.45
CA ASP A 195 16.36 -7.77 -15.02
C ASP A 195 15.19 -6.95 -14.47
N LEU A 196 14.58 -7.38 -13.36
CA LEU A 196 13.50 -6.66 -12.67
C LEU A 196 14.00 -5.95 -11.42
N LEU A 197 14.93 -6.58 -10.70
CA LEU A 197 15.42 -6.11 -9.42
C LEU A 197 16.86 -6.59 -9.22
N VAL A 198 17.70 -5.74 -8.66
CA VAL A 198 19.03 -6.10 -8.20
C VAL A 198 19.09 -5.92 -6.69
N THR A 199 19.46 -6.96 -5.95
CA THR A 199 19.68 -6.88 -4.49
C THR A 199 21.16 -7.08 -4.17
N VAL A 200 21.60 -6.42 -3.10
CA VAL A 200 23.00 -6.46 -2.64
C VAL A 200 23.02 -6.73 -1.14
N ASP A 201 23.67 -7.83 -0.74
CA ASP A 201 23.82 -8.18 0.67
C ASP A 201 24.97 -7.41 1.35
N LYS A 202 25.12 -7.58 2.66
CA LYS A 202 26.21 -6.99 3.45
C LYS A 202 27.62 -7.36 2.98
N ASN A 203 27.79 -8.46 2.23
CA ASN A 203 29.05 -8.92 1.67
C ASN A 203 29.28 -8.39 0.25
N LYS A 204 28.40 -7.48 -0.23
CA LYS A 204 28.39 -6.92 -1.59
C LYS A 204 28.14 -7.95 -2.68
N LYS A 205 27.49 -9.07 -2.35
CA LYS A 205 27.04 -10.05 -3.32
C LYS A 205 25.74 -9.58 -3.94
N GLU A 206 25.75 -9.44 -5.26
CA GLU A 206 24.55 -9.15 -6.04
C GLU A 206 23.73 -10.42 -6.30
N LYS A 207 22.41 -10.26 -6.26
CA LYS A 207 21.41 -11.18 -6.80
C LYS A 207 20.51 -10.41 -7.72
N VAL A 208 20.16 -11.00 -8.86
CA VAL A 208 19.29 -10.37 -9.86
C VAL A 208 18.04 -11.22 -10.02
N GLU A 209 16.88 -10.59 -9.84
CA GLU A 209 15.61 -11.18 -10.19
C GLU A 209 15.25 -10.77 -11.63
N LYS A 210 14.73 -11.72 -12.42
CA LYS A 210 14.44 -11.53 -13.84
C LYS A 210 12.98 -11.86 -14.14
N ALA A 211 12.49 -11.28 -15.24
CA ALA A 211 11.22 -11.67 -15.81
C ALA A 211 11.33 -13.12 -16.36
N GLU A 212 10.38 -13.97 -15.97
CA GLU A 212 10.39 -15.41 -16.28
C GLU A 212 9.28 -15.82 -17.25
N GLU A 213 8.19 -15.04 -17.29
CA GLU A 213 6.99 -15.34 -18.08
C GLU A 213 6.97 -14.56 -19.40
N ASP A 214 6.06 -14.93 -20.29
CA ASP A 214 5.79 -14.18 -21.50
C ASP A 214 4.90 -12.96 -21.16
N VAL A 215 5.09 -11.85 -21.88
CA VAL A 215 4.35 -10.61 -21.66
C VAL A 215 2.84 -10.82 -21.79
N LEU A 216 2.11 -10.50 -20.74
CA LEU A 216 0.64 -10.53 -20.70
C LEU A 216 0.03 -9.17 -21.09
N ILE A 217 0.69 -8.07 -20.68
CA ILE A 217 0.21 -6.70 -20.83
C ILE A 217 1.13 -5.98 -21.82
N ASP A 218 0.69 -5.94 -23.08
CA ASP A 218 1.38 -5.24 -24.17
C ASP A 218 0.50 -4.09 -24.66
N MET A 219 0.57 -2.97 -23.93
CA MET A 219 -0.14 -1.73 -24.25
C MET A 219 0.55 -0.56 -23.55
N PRO A 220 0.30 0.71 -23.96
CA PRO A 220 0.84 1.88 -23.28
C PRO A 220 0.42 1.92 -21.81
N ILE A 221 1.40 2.15 -20.90
CA ILE A 221 1.20 2.18 -19.45
C ILE A 221 1.70 3.50 -18.87
N VAL A 222 0.91 4.07 -17.96
CA VAL A 222 1.33 5.13 -17.05
C VAL A 222 1.25 4.61 -15.62
N VAL A 223 2.27 4.88 -14.81
CA VAL A 223 2.26 4.58 -13.38
C VAL A 223 2.19 5.88 -12.58
N LEU A 224 1.20 6.00 -11.71
CA LEU A 224 1.07 7.11 -10.77
C LEU A 224 1.79 6.80 -9.47
N VAL A 225 2.61 7.75 -9.01
CA VAL A 225 3.37 7.62 -7.75
C VAL A 225 3.34 8.91 -6.94
N ASN A 226 3.54 8.80 -5.63
CA ASN A 226 3.74 9.95 -4.75
C ASN A 226 4.74 9.64 -3.62
N LYS A 227 4.98 10.61 -2.75
CA LYS A 227 5.92 10.50 -1.61
C LYS A 227 5.61 9.35 -0.63
N ASN A 228 4.41 8.79 -0.67
CA ASN A 228 3.99 7.66 0.14
C ASN A 228 4.08 6.31 -0.61
N SER A 229 4.42 6.33 -1.90
CA SER A 229 4.76 5.11 -2.66
C SER A 229 6.13 4.62 -2.19
N ALA A 230 6.20 3.43 -1.58
CA ALA A 230 7.42 2.95 -0.94
C ALA A 230 7.68 1.45 -1.19
N SER A 231 8.94 1.02 -1.03
CA SER A 231 9.32 -0.39 -1.03
C SER A 231 8.89 -1.12 -2.32
N SER A 232 7.99 -2.11 -2.25
CA SER A 232 7.50 -2.89 -3.40
C SER A 232 6.88 -2.01 -4.50
N SER A 233 6.26 -0.87 -4.14
CA SER A 233 5.81 0.13 -5.12
C SER A 233 6.98 0.75 -5.88
N GLU A 234 8.11 0.98 -5.21
CA GLU A 234 9.31 1.55 -5.82
C GLU A 234 10.04 0.51 -6.69
N ILE A 235 9.98 -0.77 -6.32
CA ILE A 235 10.49 -1.88 -7.12
C ILE A 235 9.73 -1.93 -8.46
N LEU A 236 8.38 -1.96 -8.41
CA LEU A 236 7.56 -2.01 -9.61
C LEU A 236 7.75 -0.77 -10.48
N ALA A 237 7.61 0.43 -9.92
CA ALA A 237 7.77 1.68 -10.66
C ALA A 237 9.17 1.84 -11.25
N GLY A 238 10.21 1.49 -10.48
CA GLY A 238 11.60 1.56 -10.90
C GLY A 238 11.94 0.59 -12.03
N ALA A 239 11.44 -0.65 -11.96
CA ALA A 239 11.61 -1.63 -13.02
C ALA A 239 10.96 -1.17 -14.32
N LEU A 240 9.69 -0.76 -14.28
CA LEU A 240 8.95 -0.31 -15.45
C LEU A 240 9.55 0.96 -16.06
N LYS A 241 10.05 1.89 -15.23
CA LYS A 241 10.74 3.09 -15.68
C LYS A 241 12.04 2.76 -16.42
N ASP A 242 12.92 1.98 -15.79
CA ASP A 242 14.26 1.69 -16.29
C ASP A 242 14.22 0.90 -17.61
N LEU A 243 13.19 0.09 -17.79
CA LEU A 243 13.00 -0.73 -18.99
C LEU A 243 12.16 -0.03 -20.07
N ASN A 244 11.69 1.19 -19.80
CA ASN A 244 10.81 1.99 -20.66
C ASN A 244 9.47 1.31 -20.97
N GLU A 245 8.96 0.49 -20.05
CA GLU A 245 7.66 -0.18 -20.18
C GLU A 245 6.50 0.71 -19.70
N ALA A 246 6.79 1.76 -18.91
CA ALA A 246 5.80 2.73 -18.48
C ALA A 246 6.37 4.13 -18.31
N THR A 247 5.49 5.14 -18.44
CA THR A 247 5.78 6.53 -18.04
C THR A 247 5.37 6.73 -16.59
N ILE A 248 6.28 7.18 -15.73
CA ILE A 248 6.01 7.45 -14.32
C ILE A 248 5.58 8.90 -14.15
N VAL A 249 4.42 9.12 -13.53
CA VAL A 249 3.81 10.44 -13.32
C VAL A 249 3.55 10.67 -11.83
N GLY A 250 3.78 11.88 -11.33
CA GLY A 250 3.49 12.25 -9.96
C GLY A 250 4.64 12.95 -9.26
N THR A 251 4.95 12.54 -8.03
CA THR A 251 6.07 13.09 -7.25
C THR A 251 7.05 12.01 -6.85
N THR A 252 8.29 12.41 -6.49
CA THR A 252 9.33 11.47 -6.04
C THR A 252 8.81 10.58 -4.92
N THR A 253 9.08 9.28 -5.01
CA THR A 253 8.65 8.27 -4.06
C THR A 253 9.41 8.35 -2.73
N TYR A 254 9.07 7.53 -1.76
CA TYR A 254 9.56 7.58 -0.39
C TYR A 254 11.08 7.36 -0.26
N GLY A 255 11.64 6.41 -1.02
CA GLY A 255 13.07 6.06 -0.93
C GLY A 255 13.38 4.97 0.08
N LYS A 256 12.53 3.94 0.21
CA LYS A 256 12.83 2.76 1.02
C LYS A 256 13.45 1.68 0.14
N GLY A 257 14.77 1.70 -0.02
CA GLY A 257 15.54 0.77 -0.86
C GLY A 257 16.19 -0.38 -0.09
N VAL A 258 15.52 -0.95 0.93
CA VAL A 258 16.06 -2.03 1.77
C VAL A 258 15.01 -3.14 1.97
N ILE A 259 15.50 -4.38 2.06
CA ILE A 259 14.69 -5.57 2.30
C ILE A 259 14.91 -6.04 3.72
N GLN A 260 13.80 -6.33 4.42
CA GLN A 260 13.82 -6.94 5.74
C GLN A 260 13.48 -8.43 5.66
N GLN A 261 14.12 -9.20 6.51
CA GLN A 261 13.77 -10.58 6.78
C GLN A 261 13.19 -10.72 8.19
N LEU A 262 12.10 -11.45 8.32
CA LEU A 262 11.51 -11.79 9.61
C LEU A 262 12.12 -13.11 10.11
N LEU A 263 12.85 -13.02 11.20
CA LEU A 263 13.44 -14.18 11.89
C LEU A 263 12.58 -14.56 13.09
N SER A 264 12.13 -15.81 13.14
CA SER A 264 11.43 -16.34 14.32
C SER A 264 12.45 -16.73 15.40
N LEU A 265 12.28 -16.20 16.61
CA LEU A 265 13.12 -16.51 17.75
C LEU A 265 12.56 -17.71 18.53
N ARG A 266 13.44 -18.41 19.29
CA ARG A 266 13.03 -19.56 20.11
C ARG A 266 12.01 -19.23 21.19
N SER A 267 11.92 -17.98 21.61
CA SER A 267 10.92 -17.46 22.55
C SER A 267 9.51 -17.37 21.95
N GLY A 268 9.37 -17.47 20.62
CA GLY A 268 8.15 -17.20 19.89
C GLY A 268 8.03 -15.73 19.42
N ALA A 269 8.93 -14.85 19.87
CA ALA A 269 9.06 -13.48 19.36
C ALA A 269 9.68 -13.45 17.96
N GLY A 270 9.70 -12.29 17.31
CA GLY A 270 10.31 -12.08 16.02
C GLY A 270 11.41 -11.00 16.04
N LEU A 271 12.31 -11.11 15.09
CA LEU A 271 13.27 -10.05 14.78
C LEU A 271 13.18 -9.77 13.29
N LYS A 272 12.66 -8.60 12.94
CA LYS A 272 12.67 -8.06 11.58
C LYS A 272 14.00 -7.35 11.38
N VAL A 273 14.81 -7.81 10.43
CA VAL A 273 16.17 -7.33 10.21
C VAL A 273 16.35 -6.92 8.77
N THR A 274 16.95 -5.74 8.54
CA THR A 274 17.42 -5.34 7.22
C THR A 274 18.59 -6.23 6.80
N VAL A 275 18.46 -6.89 5.64
CA VAL A 275 19.42 -7.88 5.15
C VAL A 275 20.06 -7.51 3.84
N GLU A 276 19.37 -6.75 2.98
CA GLU A 276 19.81 -6.37 1.64
C GLU A 276 19.41 -4.93 1.32
N GLU A 277 20.21 -4.25 0.51
CA GLU A 277 19.76 -3.08 -0.27
C GLU A 277 19.30 -3.54 -1.65
N TYR A 278 18.34 -2.83 -2.23
CA TYR A 278 17.92 -3.08 -3.59
C TYR A 278 18.02 -1.85 -4.49
N TYR A 279 18.20 -2.14 -5.77
CA TYR A 279 18.43 -1.20 -6.84
C TYR A 279 17.51 -1.53 -8.01
N THR A 280 17.22 -0.54 -8.84
CA THR A 280 16.49 -0.77 -10.09
C THR A 280 17.31 -1.65 -11.06
N PRO A 281 16.73 -2.16 -12.15
CA PRO A 281 17.45 -2.91 -13.17
C PRO A 281 18.73 -2.21 -13.68
N ASN A 282 18.70 -0.90 -13.84
CA ASN A 282 19.87 -0.09 -14.23
C ASN A 282 20.81 0.22 -13.06
N ARG A 283 20.61 -0.39 -11.90
CA ARG A 283 21.38 -0.20 -10.66
C ARG A 283 21.29 1.21 -10.08
N THR A 284 20.18 1.91 -10.34
CA THR A 284 19.88 3.18 -9.68
C THR A 284 19.54 2.93 -8.21
N LYS A 285 20.17 3.69 -7.34
CA LYS A 285 19.93 3.60 -5.89
C LYS A 285 18.56 4.17 -5.55
N ILE A 286 17.78 3.41 -4.78
CA ILE A 286 16.47 3.82 -4.29
C ILE A 286 16.56 4.31 -2.84
N ASN A 287 17.38 3.63 -2.00
CA ASN A 287 17.43 3.91 -0.57
C ASN A 287 17.88 5.35 -0.26
N GLY A 288 16.99 6.12 0.37
CA GLY A 288 17.20 7.54 0.71
C GLY A 288 17.03 8.52 -0.47
N VAL A 289 16.66 8.02 -1.65
CA VAL A 289 16.53 8.83 -2.89
C VAL A 289 15.12 8.76 -3.46
N GLY A 290 14.54 7.54 -3.55
CA GLY A 290 13.27 7.28 -4.21
C GLY A 290 13.36 7.17 -5.73
N ILE A 291 12.22 6.96 -6.36
CA ILE A 291 12.05 6.97 -7.82
C ILE A 291 11.54 8.35 -8.22
N GLU A 292 12.33 9.07 -8.99
CA GLU A 292 11.92 10.33 -9.59
C GLU A 292 10.98 10.06 -10.77
N PRO A 293 9.79 10.69 -10.88
CA PRO A 293 8.89 10.47 -12.00
C PRO A 293 9.48 11.02 -13.31
N ASN A 294 9.01 10.49 -14.46
CA ASN A 294 9.31 11.07 -15.78
C ASN A 294 8.61 12.43 -15.96
N GLU A 295 7.37 12.49 -15.48
CA GLU A 295 6.54 13.70 -15.50
C GLU A 295 6.22 14.10 -14.05
N LYS A 296 6.89 15.14 -13.56
CA LYS A 296 6.65 15.65 -12.22
C LYS A 296 5.39 16.51 -12.21
N VAL A 297 4.37 16.02 -11.49
CA VAL A 297 3.08 16.70 -11.34
C VAL A 297 2.69 16.71 -9.88
N GLU A 298 2.48 17.89 -9.31
CA GLU A 298 1.96 18.06 -7.95
C GLU A 298 0.42 18.13 -7.97
N LEU A 299 -0.21 17.70 -6.89
CA LEU A 299 -1.62 17.98 -6.66
C LEU A 299 -1.79 19.47 -6.33
N PRO A 300 -2.96 20.09 -6.65
CA PRO A 300 -3.23 21.45 -6.27
C PRO A 300 -3.12 21.69 -4.76
N GLU A 301 -2.65 22.85 -4.34
CA GLU A 301 -2.56 23.24 -2.92
C GLU A 301 -3.92 23.21 -2.20
N THR A 302 -5.01 23.30 -2.97
CA THR A 302 -6.39 23.17 -2.46
C THR A 302 -6.72 21.78 -1.97
N VAL A 303 -6.01 20.75 -2.43
CA VAL A 303 -6.19 19.35 -2.01
C VAL A 303 -5.53 19.15 -0.64
N SER A 304 -6.33 19.23 0.40
CA SER A 304 -5.84 19.08 1.78
C SER A 304 -5.53 17.63 2.18
N ASN A 305 -6.16 16.66 1.52
CA ASN A 305 -5.91 15.24 1.73
C ASN A 305 -5.82 14.50 0.38
N PRO A 306 -4.63 14.05 -0.02
CA PRO A 306 -4.44 13.31 -1.29
C PRO A 306 -5.26 12.02 -1.42
N LEU A 307 -5.73 11.44 -0.30
CA LEU A 307 -6.59 10.25 -0.32
C LEU A 307 -8.05 10.56 -0.66
N LEU A 308 -8.43 11.84 -0.62
CA LEU A 308 -9.80 12.31 -0.87
C LEU A 308 -9.90 13.23 -2.08
N VAL A 309 -8.88 13.24 -2.95
CA VAL A 309 -8.87 14.10 -4.13
C VAL A 309 -10.01 13.72 -5.08
N GLN A 310 -10.81 14.73 -5.47
CA GLN A 310 -11.84 14.52 -6.48
C GLN A 310 -11.18 14.42 -7.87
N ARG A 311 -11.76 13.64 -8.78
CA ARG A 311 -11.18 13.39 -10.12
C ARG A 311 -10.91 14.63 -10.94
N ASP A 312 -11.77 15.62 -10.86
CA ASP A 312 -11.65 16.90 -11.53
C ASP A 312 -10.54 17.80 -10.95
N GLU A 313 -10.10 17.52 -9.71
CA GLU A 313 -8.98 18.17 -9.05
C GLU A 313 -7.68 17.33 -9.12
N ASP A 314 -7.73 16.08 -9.58
CA ASP A 314 -6.57 15.19 -9.66
C ASP A 314 -5.72 15.46 -10.90
N THR A 315 -4.84 16.47 -10.79
CA THR A 315 -3.91 16.86 -11.86
C THR A 315 -2.98 15.75 -12.31
N GLN A 316 -2.61 14.83 -11.41
CA GLN A 316 -1.76 13.68 -11.71
C GLN A 316 -2.50 12.66 -12.59
N LEU A 317 -3.74 12.32 -12.22
CA LEU A 317 -4.59 11.44 -13.03
C LEU A 317 -4.93 12.07 -14.38
N GLN A 318 -5.23 13.37 -14.41
CA GLN A 318 -5.48 14.08 -15.66
C GLN A 318 -4.27 14.04 -16.59
N LYS A 319 -3.04 14.21 -16.05
CA LYS A 319 -1.80 14.09 -16.82
C LYS A 319 -1.59 12.68 -17.36
N ALA A 320 -1.85 11.66 -16.56
CA ALA A 320 -1.79 10.27 -17.01
C ALA A 320 -2.76 9.99 -18.17
N ILE A 321 -3.99 10.49 -18.08
CA ILE A 321 -4.98 10.39 -19.16
C ILE A 321 -4.53 11.16 -20.41
N GLU A 322 -3.90 12.31 -20.25
CA GLU A 322 -3.36 13.11 -21.39
C GLU A 322 -2.28 12.33 -22.15
N ILE A 323 -1.37 11.66 -21.44
CA ILE A 323 -0.27 10.88 -22.04
C ILE A 323 -0.78 9.67 -22.84
N LEU A 324 -1.91 9.09 -22.41
CA LEU A 324 -2.48 7.87 -23.00
C LEU A 324 -3.52 8.14 -24.11
N LYS A 325 -3.84 9.38 -24.40
CA LYS A 325 -4.71 9.81 -25.52
C LYS A 325 -3.93 9.84 -26.82
#